data_041bd820928e98d015025d2d89cc5688
#
_entry.id   041bd820928e98d015025d2d89cc5688
#
_cell.length_a   1.000
_cell.length_b   1.000
_cell.length_c   1.000
_cell.angle_alpha   90.00
_cell.angle_beta   90.00
_cell.angle_gamma   90.00
#
_symmetry.space_group_name_H-M   'P 1'
#
loop_
_entity.id
_entity.type
_entity.pdbx_description
1 polymer ?
#
loop_
_entity_poly.entity_id
_entity_poly.type
_entity_poly.pdbx_seq_one_letter_code
_entity_poly.pdbx_strand_id
1 'polypeptide(L)'
;METKKNNSEYIPEFDKSFRHPRYWGAWLGVAAMAGIALTPPKFRDPILARLGRFAGRLGKSSRRRALINLSLCFPERSEAEREAIVDEMFATAPQAMAMMAELAIRGPEKIQPRVDWQGLEIIEEMRRNNEKVIFLVPHGWAVDIPAMLMASQGQKMAAMFHNQGNPVFDYVWNTVRRRFGGRLHARNDGIKPFIQSVRQGYWGYYLPDQDHGPEHSEFVDFFATYKATLPAIGRLMKVCRARAVPLFPIYDGKTHRLTIQVRLPMDDLLEADDHTIARRMNEEVEIFVGPRPEQYTWILKLLKTRKPGEIQPYKRKDLYPIK
;
A
#
# COMPACT_ATOMS: atom_id res chain seq x y z
N MET A 1 -33.57 20.78 -4.22
CA MET A 1 -32.38 21.57 -3.88
C MET A 1 -31.51 20.71 -2.98
N GLU A 2 -30.70 19.83 -3.60
CA GLU A 2 -29.79 18.96 -2.85
C GLU A 2 -28.60 19.78 -2.37
N THR A 3 -28.49 19.91 -1.06
CA THR A 3 -27.30 20.48 -0.42
C THR A 3 -26.10 19.60 -0.76
N LYS A 4 -25.24 20.03 -1.69
CA LYS A 4 -23.93 19.46 -1.92
C LYS A 4 -23.21 19.37 -0.56
N LYS A 5 -23.08 18.15 -0.01
CA LYS A 5 -22.18 17.86 1.12
C LYS A 5 -20.76 18.25 0.67
N ASN A 6 -20.28 19.38 1.13
CA ASN A 6 -18.98 19.96 0.78
C ASN A 6 -17.83 19.35 1.58
N ASN A 7 -17.97 18.08 1.96
CA ASN A 7 -16.95 17.30 2.68
C ASN A 7 -16.95 15.90 2.10
N SER A 8 -16.07 15.65 1.13
CA SER A 8 -15.89 14.35 0.49
C SER A 8 -15.04 13.39 1.36
N GLU A 9 -15.23 13.43 2.66
CA GLU A 9 -14.72 12.41 3.57
C GLU A 9 -15.62 11.19 3.48
N TYR A 10 -15.03 10.03 3.16
CA TYR A 10 -15.75 8.77 3.15
C TYR A 10 -15.92 8.25 4.57
N ILE A 11 -17.18 8.05 4.96
CA ILE A 11 -17.55 7.43 6.23
C ILE A 11 -18.18 6.07 5.89
N PRO A 12 -17.56 4.94 6.29
CA PRO A 12 -18.15 3.63 6.05
C PRO A 12 -19.44 3.49 6.87
N GLU A 13 -20.55 3.28 6.20
CA GLU A 13 -21.85 3.09 6.83
C GLU A 13 -22.34 1.65 6.63
N PHE A 14 -22.92 1.06 7.68
CA PHE A 14 -23.48 -0.27 7.60
C PHE A 14 -24.81 -0.23 6.84
N ASP A 15 -24.87 -0.85 5.69
CA ASP A 15 -26.11 -1.01 4.93
C ASP A 15 -26.84 -2.30 5.34
N LYS A 16 -28.16 -2.20 5.54
CA LYS A 16 -29.00 -3.36 5.93
C LYS A 16 -28.95 -4.50 4.89
N SER A 17 -28.68 -4.18 3.62
CA SER A 17 -28.49 -5.17 2.56
C SER A 17 -27.31 -6.11 2.79
N PHE A 18 -26.33 -5.70 3.61
CA PHE A 18 -25.17 -6.54 3.97
C PHE A 18 -25.55 -7.78 4.76
N ARG A 19 -26.77 -7.84 5.33
CA ARG A 19 -27.34 -9.03 5.99
C ARG A 19 -27.87 -10.08 5.02
N HIS A 20 -28.00 -9.74 3.73
CA HIS A 20 -28.54 -10.66 2.72
C HIS A 20 -27.66 -11.92 2.60
N PRO A 21 -28.23 -13.13 2.43
CA PRO A 21 -27.51 -14.41 2.39
C PRO A 21 -26.34 -14.44 1.39
N ARG A 22 -26.41 -13.70 0.28
CA ARG A 22 -25.31 -13.58 -0.70
C ARG A 22 -23.99 -13.07 -0.09
N TYR A 23 -24.02 -12.40 1.08
CA TYR A 23 -22.86 -11.86 1.76
C TYR A 23 -22.39 -12.69 2.95
N TRP A 24 -23.08 -13.77 3.31
CA TRP A 24 -22.71 -14.58 4.47
C TRP A 24 -21.30 -15.15 4.36
N GLY A 25 -20.87 -15.56 3.16
CA GLY A 25 -19.49 -15.98 2.92
C GLY A 25 -18.46 -14.89 3.23
N ALA A 26 -18.78 -13.62 2.90
CA ALA A 26 -17.91 -12.49 3.23
C ALA A 26 -17.85 -12.27 4.75
N TRP A 27 -19.00 -12.34 5.45
CA TRP A 27 -19.04 -12.23 6.91
C TRP A 27 -18.32 -13.38 7.62
N LEU A 28 -18.45 -14.60 7.09
CA LEU A 28 -17.68 -15.75 7.61
C LEU A 28 -16.18 -15.50 7.46
N GLY A 29 -15.73 -14.97 6.31
CA GLY A 29 -14.33 -14.56 6.11
C GLY A 29 -13.87 -13.49 7.09
N VAL A 30 -14.69 -12.48 7.36
CA VAL A 30 -14.43 -11.43 8.36
C VAL A 30 -14.33 -12.03 9.77
N ALA A 31 -15.26 -12.90 10.16
CA ALA A 31 -15.25 -13.57 11.45
C ALA A 31 -14.03 -14.49 11.61
N ALA A 32 -13.67 -15.24 10.56
CA ALA A 32 -12.47 -16.06 10.55
C ALA A 32 -11.20 -15.20 10.72
N MET A 33 -11.10 -14.08 10.00
CA MET A 33 -9.98 -13.16 10.15
C MET A 33 -9.92 -12.55 11.55
N ALA A 34 -11.05 -12.20 12.16
CA ALA A 34 -11.10 -11.71 13.53
C ALA A 34 -10.62 -12.78 14.53
N GLY A 35 -11.04 -14.04 14.38
CA GLY A 35 -10.56 -15.16 15.19
C GLY A 35 -9.05 -15.40 15.03
N ILE A 36 -8.55 -15.36 13.79
CA ILE A 36 -7.13 -15.46 13.47
C ILE A 36 -6.34 -14.31 14.11
N ALA A 37 -6.86 -13.09 14.08
CA ALA A 37 -6.21 -11.92 14.67
C ALA A 37 -6.05 -12.05 16.21
N LEU A 38 -6.92 -12.79 16.87
CA LEU A 38 -6.83 -13.07 18.31
C LEU A 38 -5.84 -14.18 18.66
N THR A 39 -5.43 -14.98 17.68
CA THR A 39 -4.45 -16.07 17.86
C THR A 39 -3.03 -15.49 17.96
N PRO A 40 -2.18 -15.98 18.91
CA PRO A 40 -0.80 -15.52 19.00
C PRO A 40 -0.03 -15.72 17.68
N PRO A 41 0.80 -14.75 17.27
CA PRO A 41 1.49 -14.77 15.97
C PRO A 41 2.30 -16.04 15.70
N LYS A 42 2.96 -16.58 16.72
CA LYS A 42 3.77 -17.81 16.63
C LYS A 42 3.00 -19.03 16.12
N PHE A 43 1.69 -19.08 16.33
CA PHE A 43 0.83 -20.16 15.84
C PHE A 43 0.16 -19.82 14.52
N ARG A 44 -0.36 -18.57 14.41
CA ARG A 44 -1.13 -18.16 13.21
C ARG A 44 -0.25 -17.96 11.99
N ASP A 45 0.93 -17.32 12.14
CA ASP A 45 1.73 -16.90 10.98
C ASP A 45 2.27 -18.08 10.16
N PRO A 46 2.75 -19.20 10.73
CA PRO A 46 3.12 -20.37 9.94
C PRO A 46 1.94 -21.00 9.17
N ILE A 47 0.74 -20.96 9.75
CA ILE A 47 -0.48 -21.46 9.09
C ILE A 47 -0.86 -20.52 7.94
N LEU A 48 -0.89 -19.22 8.20
CA LEU A 48 -1.21 -18.19 7.19
C LEU A 48 -0.22 -18.20 6.03
N ALA A 49 1.08 -18.41 6.30
CA ALA A 49 2.09 -18.53 5.27
C ALA A 49 1.82 -19.73 4.34
N ARG A 50 1.47 -20.89 4.88
CA ARG A 50 1.14 -22.08 4.08
C ARG A 50 -0.11 -21.85 3.25
N LEU A 51 -1.17 -21.30 3.86
CA LEU A 51 -2.42 -20.97 3.17
C LEU A 51 -2.20 -19.91 2.09
N GLY A 52 -1.40 -18.89 2.37
CA GLY A 52 -1.06 -17.83 1.40
C GLY A 52 -0.32 -18.39 0.19
N ARG A 53 0.72 -19.20 0.40
CA ARG A 53 1.44 -19.86 -0.71
C ARG A 53 0.51 -20.78 -1.53
N PHE A 54 -0.35 -21.54 -0.87
CA PHE A 54 -1.33 -22.39 -1.56
C PHE A 54 -2.30 -21.55 -2.39
N ALA A 55 -2.89 -20.50 -1.82
CA ALA A 55 -3.77 -19.58 -2.54
C ALA A 55 -3.05 -18.90 -3.72
N GLY A 56 -1.77 -18.54 -3.55
CA GLY A 56 -0.93 -17.98 -4.60
C GLY A 56 -0.72 -18.94 -5.78
N ARG A 57 -0.62 -20.24 -5.52
CA ARG A 57 -0.53 -21.27 -6.58
C ARG A 57 -1.85 -21.45 -7.33
N LEU A 58 -2.97 -21.33 -6.65
CA LEU A 58 -4.30 -21.36 -7.27
C LEU A 58 -4.59 -20.09 -8.07
N GLY A 59 -4.07 -18.97 -7.63
CA GLY A 59 -4.24 -17.63 -8.23
C GLY A 59 -3.39 -17.41 -9.49
N LYS A 60 -3.47 -18.32 -10.49
CA LYS A 60 -2.61 -18.33 -11.70
C LYS A 60 -2.40 -16.95 -12.34
N SER A 61 -3.47 -16.16 -12.50
CA SER A 61 -3.38 -14.81 -13.10
C SER A 61 -2.58 -13.82 -12.28
N SER A 62 -2.73 -13.81 -10.95
CA SER A 62 -1.98 -12.93 -10.03
C SER A 62 -0.53 -13.35 -9.96
N ARG A 63 -0.28 -14.68 -9.85
CA ARG A 63 1.07 -15.24 -9.87
C ARG A 63 1.81 -14.90 -11.16
N ARG A 64 1.16 -15.08 -12.31
CA ARG A 64 1.73 -14.72 -13.62
C ARG A 64 2.12 -13.24 -13.67
N ARG A 65 1.25 -12.32 -13.20
CA ARG A 65 1.59 -10.88 -13.18
C ARG A 65 2.82 -10.59 -12.32
N ALA A 66 2.90 -11.21 -11.15
CA ALA A 66 4.06 -11.05 -10.27
C ALA A 66 5.35 -11.55 -10.93
N LEU A 67 5.33 -12.71 -11.54
CA LEU A 67 6.49 -13.28 -12.25
C LEU A 67 6.93 -12.42 -13.44
N ILE A 68 5.98 -11.86 -14.20
CA ILE A 68 6.29 -10.93 -15.29
C ILE A 68 6.96 -9.67 -14.75
N ASN A 69 6.43 -9.06 -13.69
CA ASN A 69 7.05 -7.91 -13.09
C ASN A 69 8.47 -8.21 -12.60
N LEU A 70 8.63 -9.32 -11.88
CA LEU A 70 9.94 -9.73 -11.37
C LEU A 70 10.93 -10.06 -12.47
N SER A 71 10.51 -10.68 -13.57
CA SER A 71 11.41 -11.00 -14.69
C SER A 71 11.95 -9.77 -15.41
N LEU A 72 11.17 -8.68 -15.41
CA LEU A 72 11.58 -7.42 -16.02
C LEU A 72 12.36 -6.53 -15.05
N CYS A 73 12.02 -6.57 -13.76
CA CYS A 73 12.68 -5.75 -12.74
C CYS A 73 14.00 -6.39 -12.23
N PHE A 74 14.07 -7.73 -12.21
CA PHE A 74 15.23 -8.50 -11.73
C PHE A 74 15.60 -9.60 -12.73
N PRO A 75 16.05 -9.25 -13.93
CA PRO A 75 16.43 -10.21 -14.97
C PRO A 75 17.62 -11.09 -14.56
N GLU A 76 18.48 -10.60 -13.68
CA GLU A 76 19.66 -11.30 -13.15
C GLU A 76 19.29 -12.48 -12.25
N ARG A 77 18.10 -12.49 -11.65
CA ARG A 77 17.63 -13.59 -10.80
C ARG A 77 17.14 -14.75 -11.65
N SER A 78 17.43 -15.95 -11.24
CA SER A 78 16.90 -17.17 -11.86
C SER A 78 15.37 -17.27 -11.72
N GLU A 79 14.76 -18.10 -12.55
CA GLU A 79 13.32 -18.37 -12.47
C GLU A 79 12.92 -18.92 -11.08
N ALA A 80 13.73 -19.83 -10.52
CA ALA A 80 13.51 -20.41 -9.20
C ALA A 80 13.54 -19.35 -8.08
N GLU A 81 14.43 -18.37 -8.16
CA GLU A 81 14.50 -17.27 -7.19
C GLU A 81 13.28 -16.35 -7.31
N ARG A 82 12.85 -16.03 -8.54
CA ARG A 82 11.62 -15.24 -8.74
C ARG A 82 10.38 -15.96 -8.23
N GLU A 83 10.28 -17.28 -8.47
CA GLU A 83 9.21 -18.11 -7.94
C GLU A 83 9.20 -18.13 -6.40
N ALA A 84 10.38 -18.23 -5.76
CA ALA A 84 10.51 -18.16 -4.31
C ALA A 84 10.07 -16.80 -3.74
N ILE A 85 10.41 -15.70 -4.41
CA ILE A 85 9.93 -14.36 -4.04
C ILE A 85 8.40 -14.28 -4.11
N VAL A 86 7.79 -14.82 -5.17
CA VAL A 86 6.33 -14.82 -5.32
C VAL A 86 5.67 -15.69 -4.25
N ASP A 87 6.23 -16.86 -3.94
CA ASP A 87 5.71 -17.73 -2.88
C ASP A 87 5.75 -17.02 -1.51
N GLU A 88 6.86 -16.32 -1.21
CA GLU A 88 7.00 -15.57 0.05
C GLU A 88 6.09 -14.32 0.07
N MET A 89 5.93 -13.63 -1.06
CA MET A 89 4.98 -12.52 -1.19
C MET A 89 3.54 -12.97 -0.84
N PHE A 90 3.11 -14.12 -1.34
CA PHE A 90 1.79 -14.67 -1.02
C PHE A 90 1.70 -15.17 0.43
N ALA A 91 2.80 -15.58 1.04
CA ALA A 91 2.84 -15.93 2.46
C ALA A 91 2.69 -14.69 3.36
N THR A 92 3.40 -13.61 3.02
CA THR A 92 3.42 -12.37 3.79
C THR A 92 2.06 -11.66 3.78
N ALA A 93 1.32 -11.73 2.68
CA ALA A 93 0.04 -11.04 2.53
C ALA A 93 -0.97 -11.33 3.67
N PRO A 94 -1.38 -12.58 3.94
CA PRO A 94 -2.33 -12.87 5.01
C PRO A 94 -1.74 -12.63 6.41
N GLN A 95 -0.43 -12.73 6.60
CA GLN A 95 0.23 -12.44 7.87
C GLN A 95 0.15 -10.94 8.22
N ALA A 96 0.47 -10.06 7.26
CA ALA A 96 0.35 -8.62 7.43
C ALA A 96 -1.12 -8.18 7.64
N MET A 97 -2.05 -8.78 6.91
CA MET A 97 -3.50 -8.55 7.11
C MET A 97 -3.96 -8.98 8.50
N ALA A 98 -3.45 -10.10 9.02
CA ALA A 98 -3.77 -10.56 10.37
C ALA A 98 -3.20 -9.62 11.44
N MET A 99 -2.01 -9.03 11.23
CA MET A 99 -1.47 -8.01 12.15
C MET A 99 -2.30 -6.73 12.11
N MET A 100 -2.75 -6.30 10.93
CA MET A 100 -3.65 -5.14 10.80
C MET A 100 -4.99 -5.38 11.53
N ALA A 101 -5.57 -6.58 11.39
CA ALA A 101 -6.79 -6.95 12.11
C ALA A 101 -6.55 -7.05 13.64
N GLU A 102 -5.39 -7.58 14.06
CA GLU A 102 -4.98 -7.60 15.46
C GLU A 102 -4.87 -6.18 16.04
N LEU A 103 -4.23 -5.26 15.31
CA LEU A 103 -4.16 -3.85 15.69
C LEU A 103 -5.55 -3.24 15.89
N ALA A 104 -6.45 -3.47 14.95
CA ALA A 104 -7.80 -2.91 15.02
C ALA A 104 -8.64 -3.47 16.19
N ILE A 105 -8.47 -4.76 16.52
CA ILE A 105 -9.28 -5.46 17.53
C ILE A 105 -8.69 -5.30 18.93
N ARG A 106 -7.37 -5.48 19.07
CA ARG A 106 -6.68 -5.54 20.38
C ARG A 106 -6.03 -4.23 20.81
N GLY A 107 -5.95 -3.26 19.90
CA GLY A 107 -5.32 -1.97 20.16
C GLY A 107 -3.80 -1.95 19.91
N PRO A 108 -3.23 -0.72 19.84
CA PRO A 108 -1.82 -0.51 19.54
C PRO A 108 -0.88 -1.09 20.60
N GLU A 109 -1.27 -1.09 21.88
CA GLU A 109 -0.44 -1.56 23.00
C GLU A 109 -0.05 -3.04 22.85
N LYS A 110 -0.89 -3.85 22.20
CA LYS A 110 -0.63 -5.28 21.99
C LYS A 110 0.34 -5.57 20.86
N ILE A 111 0.45 -4.68 19.90
CA ILE A 111 1.39 -4.88 18.79
C ILE A 111 2.66 -4.06 18.92
N GLN A 112 2.66 -2.95 19.66
CA GLN A 112 3.81 -2.05 19.84
C GLN A 112 5.11 -2.77 20.22
N PRO A 113 5.12 -3.78 21.10
CA PRO A 113 6.35 -4.53 21.41
C PRO A 113 6.97 -5.27 20.22
N ARG A 114 6.23 -5.40 19.13
CA ARG A 114 6.64 -6.06 17.88
C ARG A 114 6.82 -5.08 16.72
N VAL A 115 6.83 -3.78 17.00
CA VAL A 115 7.00 -2.73 15.99
C VAL A 115 8.33 -2.03 16.21
N ASP A 116 9.17 -2.06 15.19
CA ASP A 116 10.46 -1.40 15.16
C ASP A 116 10.40 -0.23 14.16
N TRP A 117 10.64 0.98 14.65
CA TRP A 117 10.74 2.15 13.81
C TRP A 117 12.21 2.45 13.50
N GLN A 118 12.53 2.55 12.22
CA GLN A 118 13.82 3.06 11.73
C GLN A 118 13.58 4.46 11.15
N GLY A 119 14.21 5.48 11.72
CA GLY A 119 13.96 6.87 11.37
C GLY A 119 12.77 7.51 12.11
N LEU A 120 12.39 7.02 13.30
CA LEU A 120 11.32 7.58 14.12
C LEU A 120 11.59 9.05 14.48
N GLU A 121 12.85 9.39 14.69
CA GLU A 121 13.32 10.75 15.00
C GLU A 121 12.88 11.76 13.93
N ILE A 122 12.81 11.37 12.66
CA ILE A 122 12.33 12.21 11.56
C ILE A 122 10.85 12.57 11.77
N ILE A 123 10.03 11.57 12.11
CA ILE A 123 8.60 11.77 12.40
C ILE A 123 8.40 12.66 13.61
N GLU A 124 9.18 12.42 14.67
CA GLU A 124 9.09 13.18 15.92
C GLU A 124 9.52 14.63 15.73
N GLU A 125 10.56 14.88 14.94
CA GLU A 125 10.99 16.23 14.58
C GLU A 125 9.89 16.97 13.82
N MET A 126 9.31 16.36 12.79
CA MET A 126 8.23 16.96 12.02
C MET A 126 6.99 17.25 12.88
N ARG A 127 6.70 16.38 13.85
CA ARG A 127 5.60 16.58 14.80
C ARG A 127 5.88 17.76 15.73
N ARG A 128 7.10 17.87 16.26
CA ARG A 128 7.52 19.01 17.11
C ARG A 128 7.43 20.34 16.36
N ASN A 129 7.83 20.34 15.10
CA ASN A 129 7.83 21.52 14.24
C ASN A 129 6.45 21.82 13.62
N ASN A 130 5.43 21.00 13.91
CA ASN A 130 4.08 21.10 13.33
C ASN A 130 4.10 21.15 11.79
N GLU A 131 4.97 20.35 11.18
CA GLU A 131 5.14 20.32 9.73
C GLU A 131 3.99 19.59 9.04
N LYS A 132 3.69 20.00 7.81
CA LYS A 132 2.79 19.28 6.93
C LYS A 132 3.58 18.21 6.16
N VAL A 133 3.12 16.98 6.22
CA VAL A 133 3.81 15.82 5.69
C VAL A 133 2.91 15.08 4.70
N ILE A 134 3.50 14.57 3.62
CA ILE A 134 2.90 13.58 2.74
C ILE A 134 3.86 12.39 2.70
N PHE A 135 3.46 11.28 3.32
CA PHE A 135 4.22 10.05 3.21
C PHE A 135 4.10 9.46 1.81
N LEU A 136 5.26 9.09 1.24
CA LEU A 136 5.36 8.37 -0.01
C LEU A 136 5.56 6.89 0.31
N VAL A 137 4.50 6.09 0.11
CA VAL A 137 4.46 4.70 0.60
C VAL A 137 4.23 3.74 -0.56
N PRO A 138 5.23 2.94 -0.94
CA PRO A 138 5.03 1.87 -1.92
C PRO A 138 3.97 0.85 -1.47
N HIS A 139 3.25 0.24 -2.43
CA HIS A 139 2.24 -0.78 -2.13
C HIS A 139 2.87 -2.04 -1.55
N GLY A 140 3.03 -2.09 -0.23
CA GLY A 140 3.38 -3.30 0.53
C GLY A 140 2.15 -3.93 1.18
N TRP A 141 2.28 -5.17 1.65
CA TRP A 141 1.17 -5.87 2.30
C TRP A 141 0.78 -5.28 3.66
N ALA A 142 1.75 -4.70 4.37
CA ALA A 142 1.53 -4.06 5.69
C ALA A 142 1.22 -2.55 5.57
N VAL A 143 0.91 -2.05 4.37
CA VAL A 143 0.85 -0.63 4.03
C VAL A 143 -0.08 0.21 4.91
N ASP A 144 -1.17 -0.33 5.40
CA ASP A 144 -2.14 0.41 6.23
C ASP A 144 -1.69 0.58 7.70
N ILE A 145 -0.81 -0.30 8.20
CA ILE A 145 -0.47 -0.36 9.64
C ILE A 145 0.23 0.91 10.14
N PRO A 146 1.23 1.49 9.45
CA PRO A 146 1.89 2.71 9.93
C PRO A 146 0.92 3.89 10.11
N ALA A 147 0.01 4.10 9.16
CA ALA A 147 -0.98 5.17 9.26
C ALA A 147 -1.93 4.96 10.45
N MET A 148 -2.36 3.70 10.70
CA MET A 148 -3.20 3.35 11.85
C MET A 148 -2.45 3.56 13.17
N LEU A 149 -1.17 3.21 13.25
CA LEU A 149 -0.34 3.43 14.44
C LEU A 149 -0.14 4.91 14.73
N MET A 150 0.20 5.71 13.72
CA MET A 150 0.31 7.16 13.87
C MET A 150 -1.03 7.78 14.30
N ALA A 151 -2.14 7.33 13.72
CA ALA A 151 -3.47 7.78 14.11
C ALA A 151 -3.81 7.43 15.57
N SER A 152 -3.42 6.23 16.04
CA SER A 152 -3.63 5.82 17.44
C SER A 152 -2.85 6.67 18.45
N GLN A 153 -1.79 7.35 17.99
CA GLN A 153 -1.01 8.32 18.77
C GLN A 153 -1.54 9.77 18.64
N GLY A 154 -2.73 9.94 18.06
CA GLY A 154 -3.36 11.25 17.88
C GLY A 154 -2.94 12.03 16.63
N GLN A 155 -2.07 11.46 15.77
CA GLN A 155 -1.71 12.10 14.52
C GLN A 155 -2.90 12.09 13.55
N LYS A 156 -3.29 13.25 13.05
CA LYS A 156 -4.34 13.37 12.04
C LYS A 156 -3.81 12.83 10.71
N MET A 157 -4.40 11.74 10.20
CA MET A 157 -4.00 11.09 8.95
C MET A 157 -5.06 11.26 7.88
N ALA A 158 -4.65 11.40 6.62
CA ALA A 158 -5.54 11.40 5.46
C ALA A 158 -4.99 10.48 4.38
N ALA A 159 -5.83 9.62 3.81
CA ALA A 159 -5.43 8.70 2.74
C ALA A 159 -6.49 8.65 1.63
N MET A 160 -6.04 8.30 0.43
CA MET A 160 -6.93 7.94 -0.68
C MET A 160 -7.09 6.42 -0.74
N PHE A 161 -8.27 5.96 -1.13
CA PHE A 161 -8.53 4.54 -1.29
C PHE A 161 -9.34 4.26 -2.56
N HIS A 162 -9.31 3.00 -2.99
CA HIS A 162 -10.15 2.48 -4.05
C HIS A 162 -11.20 1.55 -3.45
N ASN A 163 -12.46 1.71 -3.86
CA ASN A 163 -13.56 0.87 -3.39
C ASN A 163 -13.32 -0.60 -3.75
N GLN A 164 -13.59 -1.49 -2.82
CA GLN A 164 -13.50 -2.93 -3.03
C GLN A 164 -14.73 -3.43 -3.79
N GLY A 165 -14.55 -4.45 -4.63
CA GLY A 165 -15.66 -5.03 -5.39
C GLY A 165 -16.75 -5.67 -4.55
N ASN A 166 -16.43 -6.18 -3.35
CA ASN A 166 -17.41 -6.68 -2.39
C ASN A 166 -17.72 -5.59 -1.35
N PRO A 167 -18.97 -5.13 -1.23
CA PRO A 167 -19.33 -4.01 -0.37
C PRO A 167 -19.16 -4.31 1.13
N VAL A 168 -19.27 -5.57 1.57
CA VAL A 168 -19.00 -5.96 2.95
C VAL A 168 -17.51 -5.81 3.27
N PHE A 169 -16.64 -6.28 2.38
CA PHE A 169 -15.19 -6.07 2.56
C PHE A 169 -14.82 -4.59 2.47
N ASP A 170 -15.45 -3.84 1.57
CA ASP A 170 -15.24 -2.38 1.49
C ASP A 170 -15.60 -1.69 2.81
N TYR A 171 -16.77 -2.00 3.35
CA TYR A 171 -17.22 -1.49 4.64
C TYR A 171 -16.28 -1.85 5.78
N VAL A 172 -15.95 -3.14 5.93
CA VAL A 172 -15.09 -3.62 7.03
C VAL A 172 -13.67 -3.06 6.91
N TRP A 173 -13.09 -3.08 5.72
CA TRP A 173 -11.73 -2.61 5.49
C TRP A 173 -11.56 -1.12 5.81
N ASN A 174 -12.50 -0.30 5.35
CA ASN A 174 -12.47 1.14 5.62
C ASN A 174 -12.84 1.47 7.06
N THR A 175 -13.68 0.65 7.72
CA THR A 175 -13.94 0.75 9.17
C THR A 175 -12.66 0.47 9.97
N VAL A 176 -11.92 -0.58 9.60
CA VAL A 176 -10.63 -0.93 10.23
C VAL A 176 -9.61 0.19 10.04
N ARG A 177 -9.45 0.73 8.83
CA ARG A 177 -8.54 1.86 8.56
C ARG A 177 -8.84 3.08 9.42
N ARG A 178 -10.11 3.34 9.70
CA ARG A 178 -10.55 4.48 10.51
C ARG A 178 -10.65 4.20 12.01
N ARG A 179 -10.26 3.02 12.45
CA ARG A 179 -10.41 2.57 13.85
C ARG A 179 -9.86 3.56 14.87
N PHE A 180 -8.78 4.25 14.55
CA PHE A 180 -8.10 5.22 15.41
C PHE A 180 -8.24 6.67 14.93
N GLY A 181 -9.16 6.92 13.99
CA GLY A 181 -9.34 8.23 13.37
C GLY A 181 -8.75 8.29 11.96
N GLY A 182 -8.62 9.51 11.44
CA GLY A 182 -8.17 9.75 10.08
C GLY A 182 -9.30 9.94 9.08
N ARG A 183 -8.97 10.54 7.93
CA ARG A 183 -9.87 10.78 6.82
C ARG A 183 -9.55 9.86 5.64
N LEU A 184 -10.59 9.27 5.07
CA LEU A 184 -10.49 8.52 3.83
C LEU A 184 -11.20 9.28 2.72
N HIS A 185 -10.55 9.34 1.55
CA HIS A 185 -11.10 9.97 0.36
C HIS A 185 -11.17 8.94 -0.76
N ALA A 186 -12.38 8.75 -1.32
CA ALA A 186 -12.54 7.83 -2.43
C ALA A 186 -11.82 8.41 -3.67
N ARG A 187 -11.05 7.55 -4.36
CA ARG A 187 -10.29 7.96 -5.53
C ARG A 187 -11.17 8.53 -6.66
N ASN A 188 -12.41 8.04 -6.75
CA ASN A 188 -13.38 8.52 -7.73
C ASN A 188 -13.79 9.99 -7.49
N ASP A 189 -13.62 10.53 -6.29
CA ASP A 189 -13.90 11.92 -5.96
C ASP A 189 -12.74 12.87 -6.37
N GLY A 190 -11.68 12.29 -6.95
CA GLY A 190 -10.48 13.01 -7.34
C GLY A 190 -9.56 13.35 -6.17
N ILE A 191 -8.48 14.09 -6.46
CA ILE A 191 -7.43 14.38 -5.47
C ILE A 191 -7.72 15.61 -4.59
N LYS A 192 -8.65 16.48 -4.99
CA LYS A 192 -8.93 17.77 -4.30
C LYS A 192 -9.25 17.60 -2.81
N PRO A 193 -10.10 16.62 -2.38
CA PRO A 193 -10.41 16.40 -0.97
C PRO A 193 -9.21 15.99 -0.14
N PHE A 194 -8.33 15.17 -0.68
CA PHE A 194 -7.07 14.80 -0.05
C PHE A 194 -6.17 16.02 0.16
N ILE A 195 -5.98 16.86 -0.88
CA ILE A 195 -5.23 18.12 -0.79
C ILE A 195 -5.80 19.02 0.31
N GLN A 196 -7.13 19.15 0.36
CA GLN A 196 -7.80 19.95 1.38
C GLN A 196 -7.51 19.45 2.80
N SER A 197 -7.54 18.13 3.01
CA SER A 197 -7.19 17.53 4.31
C SER A 197 -5.75 17.81 4.70
N VAL A 198 -4.79 17.66 3.80
CA VAL A 198 -3.38 17.96 4.08
C VAL A 198 -3.19 19.45 4.40
N ARG A 199 -3.84 20.34 3.67
CA ARG A 199 -3.82 21.79 3.97
C ARG A 199 -4.40 22.14 5.34
N GLN A 200 -5.35 21.33 5.84
CA GLN A 200 -5.95 21.45 7.18
C GLN A 200 -5.11 20.80 8.29
N GLY A 201 -3.88 20.36 8.00
CA GLY A 201 -2.96 19.81 8.97
C GLY A 201 -3.07 18.29 9.18
N TYR A 202 -3.78 17.57 8.30
CA TYR A 202 -3.68 16.11 8.26
C TYR A 202 -2.39 15.72 7.53
N TRP A 203 -1.69 14.71 8.03
CA TRP A 203 -0.58 14.12 7.31
C TRP A 203 -1.12 13.22 6.21
N GLY A 204 -0.67 13.46 4.99
CA GLY A 204 -1.07 12.71 3.82
C GLY A 204 -0.39 11.34 3.77
N TYR A 205 -1.13 10.32 3.33
CA TYR A 205 -0.62 8.98 3.10
C TYR A 205 -0.88 8.63 1.64
N TYR A 206 0.18 8.70 0.82
CA TYR A 206 0.09 8.65 -0.63
C TYR A 206 0.86 7.45 -1.18
N LEU A 207 0.20 6.64 -2.00
CA LEU A 207 0.76 5.45 -2.64
C LEU A 207 1.05 5.77 -4.11
N PRO A 208 2.33 5.99 -4.48
CA PRO A 208 2.70 6.61 -5.76
C PRO A 208 2.85 5.62 -6.92
N ASP A 209 2.92 4.34 -6.66
CA ASP A 209 3.54 3.33 -7.50
C ASP A 209 2.59 2.60 -8.46
N GLN A 210 1.33 3.01 -8.56
CA GLN A 210 0.42 2.50 -9.59
C GLN A 210 0.70 3.12 -10.95
N ASP A 211 0.46 2.34 -12.01
CA ASP A 211 0.52 2.79 -13.39
C ASP A 211 -0.81 3.46 -13.78
N HIS A 212 -0.77 4.77 -13.94
CA HIS A 212 -1.93 5.62 -14.25
C HIS A 212 -2.18 5.82 -15.75
N GLY A 213 -1.36 5.24 -16.60
CA GLY A 213 -1.41 5.45 -18.05
C GLY A 213 -0.33 6.44 -18.51
N PRO A 214 -0.27 6.73 -19.83
CA PRO A 214 0.77 7.58 -20.38
C PRO A 214 0.52 9.08 -20.13
N GLU A 215 -0.73 9.46 -19.87
CA GLU A 215 -1.10 10.86 -19.70
C GLU A 215 -0.48 11.43 -18.41
N HIS A 216 0.29 12.49 -18.55
CA HIS A 216 1.04 13.14 -17.46
C HIS A 216 2.04 12.25 -16.74
N SER A 217 2.44 11.10 -17.32
CA SER A 217 3.46 10.23 -16.77
C SER A 217 4.78 10.37 -17.49
N GLU A 218 5.87 10.29 -16.76
CA GLU A 218 7.23 10.22 -17.28
C GLU A 218 7.67 8.75 -17.41
N PHE A 219 8.35 8.42 -18.50
CA PHE A 219 8.98 7.12 -18.70
C PHE A 219 10.39 7.14 -18.11
N VAL A 220 10.51 6.70 -16.89
CA VAL A 220 11.75 6.69 -16.12
C VAL A 220 12.14 5.30 -15.68
N ASP A 221 13.42 5.10 -15.37
CA ASP A 221 13.94 3.81 -14.91
C ASP A 221 13.22 3.32 -13.67
N PHE A 222 13.03 2.01 -13.60
CA PHE A 222 12.44 1.29 -12.48
C PHE A 222 13.07 -0.11 -12.41
N PHE A 223 13.98 -0.31 -11.45
CA PHE A 223 14.88 -1.47 -11.42
C PHE A 223 15.61 -1.66 -12.76
N ALA A 224 15.64 -2.88 -13.31
CA ALA A 224 16.28 -3.16 -14.60
C ALA A 224 15.43 -2.83 -15.83
N THR A 225 14.27 -2.19 -15.65
CA THR A 225 13.36 -1.79 -16.74
C THR A 225 12.99 -0.32 -16.61
N TYR A 226 11.90 0.10 -17.24
CA TYR A 226 11.33 1.43 -17.07
C TYR A 226 9.83 1.35 -16.74
N LYS A 227 9.29 2.42 -16.20
CA LYS A 227 7.89 2.54 -15.82
C LYS A 227 7.35 3.92 -16.20
N ALA A 228 6.07 3.97 -16.59
CA ALA A 228 5.33 5.23 -16.67
C ALA A 228 4.94 5.65 -15.26
N THR A 229 5.59 6.68 -14.74
CA THR A 229 5.43 7.17 -13.37
C THR A 229 4.86 8.57 -13.37
N LEU A 230 3.74 8.76 -12.68
CA LEU A 230 3.08 10.07 -12.53
C LEU A 230 3.81 10.90 -11.45
N PRO A 231 4.45 12.03 -11.78
CA PRO A 231 5.23 12.84 -10.84
C PRO A 231 4.36 13.72 -9.93
N ALA A 232 3.25 13.16 -9.44
CA ALA A 232 2.24 13.93 -8.71
C ALA A 232 2.74 14.50 -7.39
N ILE A 233 3.78 13.88 -6.78
CA ILE A 233 4.27 14.30 -5.46
C ILE A 233 4.85 15.73 -5.49
N GLY A 234 5.56 16.14 -6.53
CA GLY A 234 6.11 17.49 -6.63
C GLY A 234 5.02 18.56 -6.61
N ARG A 235 3.92 18.34 -7.35
CA ARG A 235 2.76 19.22 -7.32
C ARG A 235 2.05 19.21 -5.96
N LEU A 236 1.93 18.04 -5.33
CA LEU A 236 1.31 17.91 -4.01
C LEU A 236 2.11 18.64 -2.94
N MET A 237 3.45 18.55 -2.94
CA MET A 237 4.33 19.28 -2.03
C MET A 237 4.09 20.80 -2.14
N LYS A 238 4.09 21.34 -3.36
CA LYS A 238 3.86 22.78 -3.63
C LYS A 238 2.47 23.25 -3.19
N VAL A 239 1.43 22.54 -3.61
CA VAL A 239 0.03 22.93 -3.34
C VAL A 239 -0.34 22.79 -1.87
N CYS A 240 0.16 21.74 -1.20
CA CYS A 240 -0.10 21.50 0.21
C CYS A 240 0.87 22.26 1.14
N ARG A 241 1.99 22.76 0.62
CA ARG A 241 3.13 23.27 1.39
C ARG A 241 3.56 22.20 2.41
N ALA A 242 3.78 20.99 1.91
CA ALA A 242 4.11 19.80 2.70
C ALA A 242 5.41 19.19 2.22
N ARG A 243 6.14 18.54 3.13
CA ARG A 243 7.34 17.76 2.81
C ARG A 243 6.94 16.34 2.41
N ALA A 244 7.58 15.79 1.41
CA ALA A 244 7.42 14.37 1.03
C ALA A 244 8.40 13.52 1.83
N VAL A 245 7.90 12.46 2.48
CA VAL A 245 8.70 11.56 3.33
C VAL A 245 8.49 10.12 2.90
N PRO A 246 9.53 9.44 2.39
CA PRO A 246 9.43 8.03 2.05
C PRO A 246 9.23 7.16 3.30
N LEU A 247 8.30 6.20 3.24
CA LEU A 247 8.01 5.27 4.32
C LEU A 247 7.66 3.90 3.75
N PHE A 248 8.18 2.82 4.37
CA PHE A 248 7.83 1.47 3.97
C PHE A 248 7.74 0.52 5.17
N PRO A 249 6.63 -0.21 5.33
CA PRO A 249 6.48 -1.24 6.35
C PRO A 249 6.89 -2.60 5.82
N ILE A 250 7.66 -3.35 6.60
CA ILE A 250 8.16 -4.68 6.33
C ILE A 250 7.65 -5.62 7.44
N TYR A 251 6.82 -6.59 7.09
CA TYR A 251 6.38 -7.60 8.05
C TYR A 251 7.20 -8.89 7.90
N ASP A 252 7.87 -9.30 8.96
CA ASP A 252 8.60 -10.55 9.01
C ASP A 252 7.77 -11.62 9.76
N GLY A 253 7.20 -12.57 9.00
CA GLY A 253 6.40 -13.65 9.54
C GLY A 253 7.20 -14.70 10.32
N LYS A 254 8.54 -14.68 10.28
CA LYS A 254 9.41 -15.59 11.06
C LYS A 254 9.65 -15.04 12.47
N THR A 255 9.91 -13.75 12.56
CA THR A 255 10.12 -13.05 13.83
C THR A 255 8.84 -12.44 14.39
N HIS A 256 7.75 -12.42 13.60
CA HIS A 256 6.45 -11.84 13.92
C HIS A 256 6.52 -10.32 14.21
N ARG A 257 7.50 -9.63 13.63
CA ARG A 257 7.78 -8.20 13.85
C ARG A 257 7.45 -7.38 12.61
N LEU A 258 7.09 -6.15 12.83
CA LEU A 258 6.91 -5.13 11.82
C LEU A 258 8.05 -4.12 11.95
N THR A 259 8.82 -3.95 10.90
CA THR A 259 9.78 -2.84 10.78
C THR A 259 9.18 -1.76 9.91
N ILE A 260 9.13 -0.53 10.41
CA ILE A 260 8.67 0.63 9.63
C ILE A 260 9.90 1.49 9.35
N GLN A 261 10.30 1.55 8.09
CA GLN A 261 11.42 2.34 7.64
C GLN A 261 10.93 3.72 7.19
N VAL A 262 11.54 4.77 7.73
CA VAL A 262 11.31 6.17 7.36
C VAL A 262 12.63 6.74 6.87
N ARG A 263 12.61 7.40 5.72
CA ARG A 263 13.79 8.03 5.15
C ARG A 263 13.70 9.54 5.21
N LEU A 264 14.81 10.21 4.97
CA LEU A 264 14.87 11.68 4.97
C LEU A 264 13.86 12.28 3.97
N PRO A 265 13.32 13.45 4.29
CA PRO A 265 12.43 14.16 3.37
C PRO A 265 13.07 14.43 2.02
N MET A 266 12.26 14.40 0.98
CA MET A 266 12.65 14.62 -0.41
C MET A 266 12.49 16.11 -0.79
N ASP A 267 13.12 17.01 -0.04
CA ASP A 267 12.98 18.46 -0.24
C ASP A 267 13.61 18.94 -1.56
N ASP A 268 14.56 18.17 -2.09
CA ASP A 268 15.17 18.34 -3.40
C ASP A 268 14.15 18.34 -4.56
N LEU A 269 12.97 17.74 -4.34
CA LEU A 269 11.92 17.68 -5.36
C LEU A 269 11.13 18.99 -5.53
N LEU A 270 11.27 19.97 -4.64
CA LEU A 270 10.52 21.22 -4.73
C LEU A 270 10.85 22.01 -5.99
N GLU A 271 12.09 21.98 -6.43
CA GLU A 271 12.55 22.71 -7.62
C GLU A 271 12.90 21.76 -8.81
N ALA A 272 12.67 20.47 -8.66
CA ALA A 272 12.94 19.48 -9.70
C ALA A 272 11.86 19.50 -10.80
N ASP A 273 12.26 19.08 -12.00
CA ASP A 273 11.35 18.82 -13.10
C ASP A 273 10.57 17.50 -12.93
N ASP A 274 9.53 17.29 -13.72
CA ASP A 274 8.66 16.13 -13.63
C ASP A 274 9.42 14.83 -13.87
N HIS A 275 10.42 14.79 -14.76
CA HIS A 275 11.24 13.62 -15.03
C HIS A 275 12.09 13.23 -13.81
N THR A 276 12.76 14.20 -13.21
CA THR A 276 13.55 14.01 -12.00
C THR A 276 12.67 13.56 -10.83
N ILE A 277 11.50 14.18 -10.64
CA ILE A 277 10.54 13.79 -9.61
C ILE A 277 10.11 12.33 -9.80
N ALA A 278 9.73 11.94 -11.01
CA ALA A 278 9.31 10.57 -11.32
C ALA A 278 10.44 9.55 -11.05
N ARG A 279 11.66 9.87 -11.45
CA ARG A 279 12.83 8.98 -11.21
C ARG A 279 13.12 8.83 -9.72
N ARG A 280 13.15 9.93 -8.98
CA ARG A 280 13.37 9.92 -7.53
C ARG A 280 12.30 9.13 -6.77
N MET A 281 11.03 9.22 -7.19
CA MET A 281 9.96 8.39 -6.62
C MET A 281 10.21 6.89 -6.84
N ASN A 282 10.67 6.50 -8.04
CA ASN A 282 11.00 5.11 -8.32
C ASN A 282 12.23 4.64 -7.52
N GLU A 283 13.24 5.50 -7.36
CA GLU A 283 14.43 5.19 -6.53
C GLU A 283 14.06 4.85 -5.09
N GLU A 284 13.15 5.58 -4.48
CA GLU A 284 12.70 5.26 -3.12
C GLU A 284 12.00 3.88 -3.06
N VAL A 285 11.21 3.54 -4.09
CA VAL A 285 10.66 2.17 -4.19
C VAL A 285 11.77 1.13 -4.32
N GLU A 286 12.78 1.38 -5.17
CA GLU A 286 13.91 0.48 -5.38
C GLU A 286 14.73 0.25 -4.10
N ILE A 287 14.99 1.32 -3.34
CA ILE A 287 15.72 1.27 -2.07
C ILE A 287 14.98 0.41 -1.04
N PHE A 288 13.66 0.60 -0.91
CA PHE A 288 12.86 -0.16 0.05
C PHE A 288 12.65 -1.63 -0.36
N VAL A 289 12.36 -1.83 -1.64
CA VAL A 289 11.90 -3.13 -2.16
C VAL A 289 13.04 -4.03 -2.59
N GLY A 290 14.16 -3.47 -3.08
CA GLY A 290 15.29 -4.25 -3.57
C GLY A 290 15.83 -5.29 -2.59
N PRO A 291 16.07 -4.95 -1.31
CA PRO A 291 16.51 -5.90 -0.29
C PRO A 291 15.44 -6.93 0.14
N ARG A 292 14.16 -6.58 0.05
CA ARG A 292 13.03 -7.38 0.53
C ARG A 292 11.88 -7.41 -0.48
N PRO A 293 12.11 -7.93 -1.71
CA PRO A 293 11.15 -7.87 -2.80
C PRO A 293 9.83 -8.57 -2.50
N GLU A 294 9.81 -9.58 -1.62
CA GLU A 294 8.60 -10.28 -1.20
C GLU A 294 7.60 -9.40 -0.42
N GLN A 295 8.03 -8.23 0.05
CA GLN A 295 7.15 -7.30 0.79
C GLN A 295 6.27 -6.46 -0.14
N TYR A 296 6.61 -6.39 -1.42
CA TYR A 296 5.95 -5.53 -2.40
C TYR A 296 4.82 -6.25 -3.15
N THR A 297 3.77 -5.54 -3.52
CA THR A 297 2.59 -6.13 -4.19
C THR A 297 2.80 -6.31 -5.69
N TRP A 298 3.69 -7.21 -6.09
CA TRP A 298 4.00 -7.51 -7.50
C TRP A 298 2.81 -7.98 -8.34
N ILE A 299 1.67 -8.31 -7.71
CA ILE A 299 0.44 -8.68 -8.43
C ILE A 299 -0.22 -7.49 -9.15
N LEU A 300 0.20 -6.27 -8.89
CA LEU A 300 -0.29 -5.06 -9.57
C LEU A 300 0.25 -5.01 -11.02
N LYS A 301 -0.48 -4.35 -11.90
CA LYS A 301 -0.03 -4.10 -13.29
C LYS A 301 0.89 -2.88 -13.34
N LEU A 302 2.07 -2.98 -12.73
CA LEU A 302 3.03 -1.88 -12.55
C LEU A 302 3.61 -1.36 -13.87
N LEU A 303 3.72 -2.23 -14.87
CA LEU A 303 4.38 -2.00 -16.16
C LEU A 303 3.37 -2.05 -17.31
N LYS A 304 2.12 -1.65 -17.07
CA LYS A 304 1.03 -1.70 -18.03
C LYS A 304 1.24 -0.75 -19.21
N THR A 305 1.71 0.45 -18.91
CA THR A 305 1.94 1.49 -19.91
C THR A 305 3.35 1.37 -20.46
N ARG A 306 3.45 1.26 -21.79
CA ARG A 306 4.71 1.14 -22.51
C ARG A 306 4.85 2.26 -23.53
N LYS A 307 6.08 2.48 -24.03
CA LYS A 307 6.33 3.42 -25.12
C LYS A 307 5.56 3.04 -26.39
N PRO A 308 5.25 3.99 -27.28
CA PRO A 308 4.56 3.71 -28.54
C PRO A 308 5.24 2.58 -29.33
N GLY A 309 4.46 1.62 -29.83
CA GLY A 309 4.95 0.46 -30.58
C GLY A 309 5.34 -0.75 -29.74
N GLU A 310 5.46 -0.62 -28.41
CA GLU A 310 5.77 -1.76 -27.54
C GLU A 310 4.51 -2.51 -27.06
N ILE A 311 4.63 -3.83 -26.99
CA ILE A 311 3.55 -4.70 -26.48
C ILE A 311 3.56 -4.70 -24.97
N GLN A 312 2.41 -4.46 -24.37
CA GLN A 312 2.22 -4.55 -22.91
C GLN A 312 2.66 -5.95 -22.41
N PRO A 313 3.55 -6.03 -21.39
CA PRO A 313 4.12 -7.30 -20.94
C PRO A 313 3.06 -8.36 -20.55
N TYR A 314 1.98 -7.93 -19.92
CA TYR A 314 0.92 -8.86 -19.48
C TYR A 314 0.09 -9.45 -20.62
N LYS A 315 0.17 -8.88 -21.85
CA LYS A 315 -0.45 -9.40 -23.08
C LYS A 315 0.47 -10.35 -23.86
N ARG A 316 1.75 -10.37 -23.54
CA ARG A 316 2.74 -11.25 -24.20
C ARG A 316 2.50 -12.69 -23.79
N LYS A 317 2.31 -13.58 -24.77
CA LYS A 317 2.06 -15.01 -24.55
C LYS A 317 3.32 -15.80 -24.24
N ASP A 318 4.47 -15.30 -24.65
CA ASP A 318 5.80 -15.87 -24.40
C ASP A 318 6.28 -15.70 -22.95
N LEU A 319 5.71 -14.73 -22.20
CA LEU A 319 6.04 -14.51 -20.79
C LEU A 319 5.08 -15.28 -19.88
N TYR A 320 5.59 -16.32 -19.23
CA TYR A 320 4.85 -17.13 -18.24
C TYR A 320 3.44 -17.50 -18.70
N PRO A 321 3.29 -18.38 -19.72
CA PRO A 321 1.97 -18.80 -20.22
C PRO A 321 1.16 -19.47 -19.10
N ILE A 322 -0.12 -19.13 -18.99
CA ILE A 322 -1.04 -19.81 -18.07
C ILE A 322 -1.36 -21.18 -18.69
N LYS A 323 -0.80 -22.22 -18.11
CA LYS A 323 -1.12 -23.61 -18.44
C LYS A 323 -2.46 -24.04 -17.83
#